data_a5bf6c5f9e787ec839391fc5509766fb
#
_entry.id   a5bf6c5f9e787ec839391fc5509766fb
#
_cell.length_a   1.000
_cell.length_b   1.000
_cell.length_c   1.000
_cell.angle_alpha   90.00
_cell.angle_beta   90.00
_cell.angle_gamma   90.00
#
_symmetry.space_group_name_H-M   'P 1'
#
loop_
_entity.id
_entity.type
_entity.pdbx_description
1 polymer ?
#
loop_
_entity_poly.entity_id
_entity_poly.type
_entity_poly.pdbx_seq_one_letter_code
_entity_poly.pdbx_strand_id
1 'polypeptide(L)'
;MDKGAVPSYNLTTPFKNTISPENEAMMPGDLFMERRIRSLIRWNALVTVLRANKNDDELGGHVATFSSAAMLYDIGFNYFFRGKESKNDDLIYFQGHSSPGIYARSFLEGRLDEKDLDNFRRESSKSGLSSYPHPWLMPDYWEFPTVSMGLGPISAIYQAHVMKYLHARGLKDLGDRKIWGFWGDGEMDEPESLGAIGFCLLYTSPSPRDNGRS
;
A
#
# COMPACT_ATOMS: atom_id res chain seq x y z
N MET A 1 44.17 4.85 -2.92
CA MET A 1 43.18 5.14 -1.86
C MET A 1 42.13 4.07 -1.96
N ASP A 2 42.18 3.14 -1.04
CA ASP A 2 41.21 2.04 -0.94
C ASP A 2 39.86 2.64 -0.63
N LYS A 3 38.93 2.59 -1.58
CA LYS A 3 37.54 2.96 -1.31
C LYS A 3 37.00 1.89 -0.37
N GLY A 4 36.99 2.21 0.92
CA GLY A 4 36.47 1.32 1.94
C GLY A 4 35.14 0.75 1.48
N ALA A 5 35.07 -0.57 1.37
CA ALA A 5 33.85 -1.27 0.99
C ALA A 5 32.74 -0.88 1.99
N VAL A 6 31.74 -0.17 1.49
CA VAL A 6 30.54 0.11 2.29
C VAL A 6 29.90 -1.24 2.61
N PRO A 7 29.68 -1.59 3.89
CA PRO A 7 29.08 -2.88 4.21
C PRO A 7 27.69 -2.98 3.58
N SER A 8 27.46 -4.06 2.84
CA SER A 8 26.20 -4.34 2.13
C SER A 8 25.09 -4.85 3.06
N TYR A 9 25.21 -4.67 4.37
CA TYR A 9 24.23 -5.11 5.36
C TYR A 9 24.15 -4.13 6.52
N ASN A 10 22.98 -4.04 7.12
CA ASN A 10 22.81 -3.27 8.34
C ASN A 10 23.41 -4.03 9.52
N LEU A 11 24.33 -3.42 10.26
CA LEU A 11 24.99 -4.03 11.41
C LEU A 11 24.02 -4.31 12.58
N THR A 12 22.85 -3.70 12.59
CA THR A 12 21.86 -3.83 13.66
C THR A 12 20.72 -4.81 13.34
N THR A 13 20.69 -5.38 12.15
CA THR A 13 19.66 -6.33 11.71
C THR A 13 20.26 -7.51 10.97
N PRO A 14 19.59 -8.69 10.96
CA PRO A 14 20.05 -9.85 10.18
C PRO A 14 19.83 -9.67 8.65
N PHE A 15 19.19 -8.60 8.23
CA PHE A 15 18.90 -8.36 6.81
C PHE A 15 20.13 -7.83 6.10
N LYS A 16 20.45 -8.48 4.99
CA LYS A 16 21.53 -8.06 4.10
C LYS A 16 20.94 -7.35 2.90
N ASN A 17 21.45 -6.16 2.59
CA ASN A 17 21.17 -5.55 1.30
C ASN A 17 21.84 -6.37 0.19
N THR A 18 21.04 -6.96 -0.70
CA THR A 18 21.52 -7.77 -1.82
C THR A 18 21.80 -6.95 -3.08
N ILE A 19 21.38 -5.68 -3.08
CA ILE A 19 21.66 -4.75 -4.17
C ILE A 19 22.81 -3.86 -3.72
N SER A 20 23.91 -3.87 -4.47
CA SER A 20 25.02 -2.96 -4.18
C SER A 20 24.63 -1.53 -4.55
N PRO A 21 25.16 -0.49 -3.86
CA PRO A 21 24.85 0.90 -4.18
C PRO A 21 25.13 1.31 -5.64
N GLU A 22 26.05 0.64 -6.28
CA GLU A 22 26.40 0.89 -7.69
C GLU A 22 25.31 0.37 -8.65
N ASN A 23 24.52 -0.61 -8.22
CA ASN A 23 23.44 -1.23 -8.98
C ASN A 23 22.05 -0.72 -8.57
N GLU A 24 21.97 0.18 -7.60
CA GLU A 24 20.70 0.81 -7.26
C GLU A 24 20.19 1.66 -8.43
N ALA A 25 18.92 1.49 -8.77
CA ALA A 25 18.28 2.30 -9.79
C ALA A 25 18.27 3.77 -9.35
N MET A 26 18.69 4.66 -10.24
CA MET A 26 18.56 6.09 -10.00
C MET A 26 17.08 6.47 -9.91
N MET A 27 16.69 7.08 -8.80
CA MET A 27 15.35 7.61 -8.62
C MET A 27 15.15 8.83 -9.53
N PRO A 28 14.04 8.89 -10.32
CA PRO A 28 13.83 9.95 -11.30
C PRO A 28 13.47 11.31 -10.70
N GLY A 29 13.12 11.38 -9.42
CA GLY A 29 12.66 12.60 -8.76
C GLY A 29 13.76 13.39 -8.05
N ASP A 30 13.39 14.59 -7.58
CA ASP A 30 14.21 15.40 -6.70
C ASP A 30 14.10 14.91 -5.25
N LEU A 31 15.15 14.27 -4.75
CA LEU A 31 15.20 13.68 -3.41
C LEU A 31 14.95 14.68 -2.28
N PHE A 32 15.34 15.94 -2.45
CA PHE A 32 15.10 16.98 -1.44
C PHE A 32 13.61 17.33 -1.37
N MET A 33 13.00 17.53 -2.53
CA MET A 33 11.58 17.83 -2.63
C MET A 33 10.74 16.66 -2.11
N GLU A 34 11.08 15.44 -2.47
CA GLU A 34 10.38 14.22 -2.00
C GLU A 34 10.47 14.07 -0.48
N ARG A 35 11.62 14.34 0.13
CA ARG A 35 11.75 14.33 1.59
C ARG A 35 10.83 15.36 2.25
N ARG A 36 10.71 16.53 1.64
CA ARG A 36 9.83 17.60 2.12
C ARG A 36 8.36 17.21 2.01
N ILE A 37 7.94 16.69 0.87
CA ILE A 37 6.57 16.21 0.64
C ILE A 37 6.23 15.09 1.62
N ARG A 38 7.08 14.11 1.80
CA ARG A 38 6.91 13.02 2.77
C ARG A 38 6.76 13.52 4.19
N SER A 39 7.53 14.52 4.58
CA SER A 39 7.43 15.14 5.91
C SER A 39 6.08 15.82 6.08
N LEU A 40 5.57 16.52 5.05
CA LEU A 40 4.25 17.15 5.07
C LEU A 40 3.12 16.11 5.14
N ILE A 41 3.22 15.01 4.40
CA ILE A 41 2.24 13.92 4.47
C ILE A 41 2.18 13.35 5.89
N ARG A 42 3.33 13.04 6.50
CA ARG A 42 3.39 12.53 7.88
C ARG A 42 2.82 13.51 8.88
N TRP A 43 3.15 14.78 8.73
CA TRP A 43 2.63 15.84 9.58
C TRP A 43 1.11 15.95 9.46
N ASN A 44 0.58 16.02 8.25
CA ASN A 44 -0.86 16.12 8.00
C ASN A 44 -1.61 14.88 8.52
N ALA A 45 -1.07 13.67 8.35
CA ALA A 45 -1.65 12.47 8.91
C ALA A 45 -1.75 12.53 10.44
N LEU A 46 -0.68 12.97 11.11
CA LEU A 46 -0.67 13.15 12.56
C LEU A 46 -1.68 14.22 13.00
N VAL A 47 -1.68 15.38 12.34
CA VAL A 47 -2.57 16.49 12.69
C VAL A 47 -4.03 16.12 12.47
N THR A 48 -4.36 15.39 11.42
CA THR A 48 -5.72 14.90 11.17
C THR A 48 -6.23 14.07 12.34
N VAL A 49 -5.44 13.13 12.83
CA VAL A 49 -5.80 12.30 13.99
C VAL A 49 -5.89 13.13 15.28
N LEU A 50 -4.92 14.03 15.51
CA LEU A 50 -4.93 14.87 16.71
C LEU A 50 -6.11 15.84 16.73
N ARG A 51 -6.47 16.44 15.58
CA ARG A 51 -7.66 17.35 15.48
C ARG A 51 -8.95 16.57 15.73
N ALA A 52 -9.06 15.37 15.17
CA ALA A 52 -10.21 14.50 15.40
C ALA A 52 -10.37 14.20 16.88
N ASN A 53 -9.31 13.77 17.58
CA ASN A 53 -9.32 13.46 19.00
C ASN A 53 -9.52 14.68 19.90
N LYS A 54 -9.08 15.86 19.48
CA LYS A 54 -9.35 17.10 20.23
C LYS A 54 -10.83 17.46 20.27
N ASN A 55 -11.54 17.13 19.18
CA ASN A 55 -12.98 17.41 19.08
C ASN A 55 -13.83 16.30 19.72
N ASP A 56 -13.30 15.09 19.78
CA ASP A 56 -13.96 13.89 20.29
C ASP A 56 -12.89 12.85 20.63
N ASP A 57 -12.60 12.68 21.91
CA ASP A 57 -11.53 11.83 22.43
C ASP A 57 -11.79 10.32 22.23
N GLU A 58 -13.02 9.94 21.95
CA GLU A 58 -13.38 8.56 21.62
C GLU A 58 -13.12 8.19 20.15
N LEU A 59 -12.91 9.17 19.28
CA LEU A 59 -12.73 8.92 17.84
C LEU A 59 -11.51 8.08 17.51
N GLY A 60 -10.41 8.26 18.23
CA GLY A 60 -9.19 7.49 18.01
C GLY A 60 -8.51 7.78 16.66
N GLY A 61 -7.69 6.85 16.23
CA GLY A 61 -6.97 6.88 14.94
C GLY A 61 -5.60 6.23 15.09
N HIS A 62 -5.08 5.67 13.98
CA HIS A 62 -3.82 4.94 13.97
C HIS A 62 -2.77 5.73 13.18
N VAL A 63 -1.75 6.23 13.86
CA VAL A 63 -0.63 6.95 13.22
C VAL A 63 0.60 6.05 13.08
N ALA A 64 0.83 5.16 14.04
CA ALA A 64 2.01 4.30 14.08
C ALA A 64 2.10 3.40 12.84
N THR A 65 1.00 2.80 12.44
CA THR A 65 0.92 1.94 11.25
C THR A 65 1.33 2.69 9.98
N PHE A 66 0.78 3.89 9.77
CA PHE A 66 1.19 4.69 8.63
C PHE A 66 2.65 5.11 8.74
N SER A 67 3.13 5.50 9.92
CA SER A 67 4.51 5.94 10.11
C SER A 67 5.53 4.87 9.72
N SER A 68 5.26 3.60 10.03
CA SER A 68 6.13 2.47 9.66
C SER A 68 6.09 2.17 8.15
N ALA A 69 4.94 2.32 7.50
CA ALA A 69 4.74 2.04 6.08
C ALA A 69 4.92 3.28 5.16
N ALA A 70 5.10 4.48 5.72
CA ALA A 70 5.09 5.73 4.97
C ALA A 70 6.11 5.77 3.82
N MET A 71 7.29 5.18 4.01
CA MET A 71 8.31 5.10 2.96
C MET A 71 7.88 4.19 1.81
N LEU A 72 7.24 3.06 2.13
CA LEU A 72 6.75 2.11 1.12
C LEU A 72 5.66 2.76 0.26
N TYR A 73 4.72 3.47 0.88
CA TYR A 73 3.69 4.20 0.15
C TYR A 73 4.28 5.32 -0.70
N ASP A 74 5.20 6.09 -0.16
CA ASP A 74 5.83 7.19 -0.88
C ASP A 74 6.54 6.69 -2.14
N ILE A 75 7.36 5.67 -2.02
CA ILE A 75 8.04 5.04 -3.15
C ILE A 75 7.02 4.39 -4.11
N GLY A 76 6.01 3.72 -3.58
CA GLY A 76 4.95 3.10 -4.39
C GLY A 76 4.27 4.12 -5.29
N PHE A 77 3.78 5.21 -4.71
CA PHE A 77 3.09 6.28 -5.45
C PHE A 77 3.99 7.03 -6.42
N ASN A 78 5.25 7.27 -6.06
CA ASN A 78 6.12 8.10 -6.89
C ASN A 78 6.76 7.32 -8.04
N TYR A 79 6.95 5.98 -7.90
CA TYR A 79 7.79 5.23 -8.85
C TYR A 79 7.17 3.94 -9.39
N PHE A 80 6.20 3.35 -8.69
CA PHE A 80 5.75 2.00 -9.03
C PHE A 80 4.30 1.88 -9.41
N PHE A 81 3.39 2.58 -8.73
CA PHE A 81 1.96 2.44 -8.97
C PHE A 81 1.55 3.14 -10.25
N ARG A 82 0.82 2.44 -11.09
CA ARG A 82 0.25 2.96 -12.31
C ARG A 82 -1.21 3.33 -12.07
N GLY A 83 -1.52 4.61 -12.27
CA GLY A 83 -2.87 5.15 -12.08
C GLY A 83 -3.82 4.86 -13.24
N LYS A 84 -5.09 5.26 -13.09
CA LYS A 84 -6.20 5.00 -14.04
C LYS A 84 -5.99 5.56 -15.44
N GLU A 85 -5.08 6.49 -15.63
CA GLU A 85 -4.70 7.01 -16.96
C GLU A 85 -3.80 6.05 -17.73
N SER A 86 -3.21 5.08 -17.06
CA SER A 86 -2.42 4.03 -17.69
C SER A 86 -3.33 2.97 -18.32
N LYS A 87 -2.95 2.44 -19.47
CA LYS A 87 -3.66 1.32 -20.12
C LYS A 87 -3.83 0.11 -19.20
N ASN A 88 -2.87 -0.10 -18.29
CA ASN A 88 -2.82 -1.21 -17.35
C ASN A 88 -2.63 -0.65 -15.94
N ASP A 89 -3.64 0.05 -15.43
CA ASP A 89 -3.67 0.59 -14.08
C ASP A 89 -3.55 -0.53 -13.03
N ASP A 90 -2.78 -0.27 -12.00
CA ASP A 90 -2.55 -1.23 -10.92
C ASP A 90 -3.69 -1.19 -9.89
N LEU A 91 -3.91 -2.31 -9.23
CA LEU A 91 -4.85 -2.43 -8.13
C LEU A 91 -4.10 -2.43 -6.80
N ILE A 92 -4.55 -1.62 -5.84
CA ILE A 92 -3.82 -1.41 -4.59
C ILE A 92 -4.73 -1.71 -3.40
N TYR A 93 -4.33 -2.68 -2.60
CA TYR A 93 -4.94 -2.99 -1.31
C TYR A 93 -4.14 -2.27 -0.22
N PHE A 94 -4.62 -1.11 0.18
CA PHE A 94 -4.00 -0.33 1.25
C PHE A 94 -4.27 -0.95 2.61
N GLN A 95 -3.28 -1.02 3.48
CA GLN A 95 -3.51 -1.42 4.86
C GLN A 95 -4.51 -0.47 5.54
N GLY A 96 -5.58 -1.03 6.10
CA GLY A 96 -6.69 -0.24 6.63
C GLY A 96 -6.28 0.82 7.64
N HIS A 97 -5.40 0.47 8.58
CA HIS A 97 -4.90 1.38 9.60
C HIS A 97 -3.97 2.49 9.08
N SER A 98 -3.55 2.42 7.83
CA SER A 98 -2.73 3.47 7.17
C SER A 98 -3.57 4.56 6.50
N SER A 99 -4.91 4.48 6.53
CA SER A 99 -5.81 5.44 5.88
C SER A 99 -5.52 6.92 6.18
N PRO A 100 -5.12 7.34 7.41
CA PRO A 100 -4.79 8.75 7.66
C PRO A 100 -3.69 9.28 6.76
N GLY A 101 -2.69 8.47 6.45
CA GLY A 101 -1.61 8.86 5.56
C GLY A 101 -2.02 8.94 4.10
N ILE A 102 -2.92 8.07 3.66
CA ILE A 102 -3.47 8.11 2.30
C ILE A 102 -4.32 9.36 2.12
N TYR A 103 -5.18 9.69 3.10
CA TYR A 103 -5.94 10.94 3.10
C TYR A 103 -5.04 12.17 3.10
N ALA A 104 -3.99 12.18 3.94
CA ALA A 104 -3.03 13.27 4.00
C ALA A 104 -2.30 13.50 2.68
N ARG A 105 -1.97 12.43 1.95
CA ARG A 105 -1.42 12.52 0.60
C ARG A 105 -2.44 13.09 -0.37
N SER A 106 -3.65 12.56 -0.39
CA SER A 106 -4.73 13.04 -1.27
C SER A 106 -5.08 14.51 -1.03
N PHE A 107 -4.94 14.99 0.19
CA PHE A 107 -5.05 16.41 0.53
C PHE A 107 -3.97 17.25 -0.17
N LEU A 108 -2.70 16.81 -0.12
CA LEU A 108 -1.62 17.52 -0.82
C LEU A 108 -1.76 17.45 -2.35
N GLU A 109 -2.40 16.41 -2.88
CA GLU A 109 -2.72 16.26 -4.30
C GLU A 109 -3.95 17.08 -4.72
N GLY A 110 -4.63 17.77 -3.79
CA GLY A 110 -5.83 18.56 -4.05
C GLY A 110 -7.10 17.74 -4.32
N ARG A 111 -7.10 16.45 -3.97
CA ARG A 111 -8.25 15.55 -4.09
C ARG A 111 -9.19 15.62 -2.90
N LEU A 112 -8.70 16.04 -1.77
CA LEU A 112 -9.44 16.30 -0.54
C LEU A 112 -9.13 17.72 -0.05
N ASP A 113 -10.07 18.32 0.67
CA ASP A 113 -9.90 19.63 1.29
C ASP A 113 -9.72 19.54 2.82
N GLU A 114 -9.53 20.67 3.48
CA GLU A 114 -9.34 20.72 4.93
C GLU A 114 -10.58 20.26 5.68
N LYS A 115 -11.76 20.55 5.14
CA LYS A 115 -13.04 20.16 5.73
C LYS A 115 -13.21 18.64 5.69
N ASP A 116 -12.74 17.99 4.64
CA ASP A 116 -12.72 16.52 4.55
C ASP A 116 -11.88 15.93 5.69
N LEU A 117 -10.67 16.46 5.88
CA LEU A 117 -9.77 16.01 6.95
C LEU A 117 -10.34 16.26 8.36
N ASP A 118 -11.03 17.37 8.56
CA ASP A 118 -11.70 17.69 9.85
C ASP A 118 -12.84 16.71 10.15
N ASN A 119 -13.42 16.10 9.13
CA ASN A 119 -14.44 15.07 9.25
C ASN A 119 -13.89 13.64 9.20
N PHE A 120 -12.62 13.45 9.50
CA PHE A 120 -12.01 12.13 9.62
C PHE A 120 -12.73 11.25 10.64
N ARG A 121 -13.06 10.01 10.27
CA ARG A 121 -13.79 9.02 11.09
C ARG A 121 -15.21 9.47 11.49
N ARG A 122 -15.85 10.29 10.66
CA ARG A 122 -17.23 10.75 10.83
C ARG A 122 -18.13 10.28 9.70
N GLU A 123 -17.98 9.04 9.29
CA GLU A 123 -18.70 8.43 8.18
C GLU A 123 -20.22 8.43 8.38
N SER A 124 -20.71 8.45 9.61
CA SER A 124 -22.14 8.56 9.92
C SER A 124 -22.75 9.89 9.49
N SER A 125 -21.94 10.93 9.29
CA SER A 125 -22.38 12.27 8.88
C SER A 125 -22.54 12.44 7.37
N LYS A 126 -22.48 11.39 6.56
CA LYS A 126 -22.54 11.36 5.08
C LYS A 126 -21.46 12.14 4.33
N SER A 127 -20.72 13.01 4.99
CA SER A 127 -19.64 13.82 4.41
C SER A 127 -18.29 13.56 5.09
N GLY A 128 -18.22 12.58 5.98
CA GLY A 128 -17.02 12.25 6.71
C GLY A 128 -16.14 11.25 5.97
N LEU A 129 -14.82 11.38 6.13
CA LEU A 129 -13.90 10.38 5.65
C LEU A 129 -14.06 9.09 6.46
N SER A 130 -14.11 7.96 5.79
CA SER A 130 -14.24 6.66 6.44
C SER A 130 -13.02 6.35 7.30
N SER A 131 -13.26 5.67 8.42
CA SER A 131 -12.20 5.24 9.35
C SER A 131 -11.14 4.39 8.67
N TYR A 132 -11.57 3.61 7.68
CA TYR A 132 -10.76 2.65 6.93
C TYR A 132 -11.20 2.62 5.47
N PRO A 133 -10.43 2.01 4.55
CA PRO A 133 -10.87 1.80 3.18
C PRO A 133 -12.24 1.13 3.12
N HIS A 134 -13.23 1.85 2.62
CA HIS A 134 -14.62 1.41 2.60
C HIS A 134 -15.33 1.85 1.32
N PRO A 135 -15.38 1.01 0.27
CA PRO A 135 -15.94 1.37 -1.04
C PRO A 135 -17.42 1.79 -1.00
N TRP A 136 -18.22 1.30 -0.06
CA TRP A 136 -19.63 1.70 0.08
C TRP A 136 -19.82 3.11 0.63
N LEU A 137 -18.90 3.55 1.50
CA LEU A 137 -18.95 4.89 2.09
C LEU A 137 -18.26 5.93 1.23
N MET A 138 -17.23 5.52 0.50
CA MET A 138 -16.44 6.37 -0.40
C MET A 138 -16.19 5.65 -1.73
N PRO A 139 -17.24 5.44 -2.58
CA PRO A 139 -17.15 4.63 -3.79
C PRO A 139 -16.23 5.20 -4.87
N ASP A 140 -16.08 6.50 -4.93
CA ASP A 140 -15.20 7.18 -5.89
C ASP A 140 -13.75 7.29 -5.40
N TYR A 141 -13.50 6.84 -4.16
CA TYR A 141 -12.18 6.97 -3.52
C TYR A 141 -11.51 5.61 -3.25
N TRP A 142 -12.23 4.68 -2.62
CA TRP A 142 -11.70 3.35 -2.27
C TRP A 142 -12.20 2.27 -3.22
N GLU A 143 -11.28 1.45 -3.73
CA GLU A 143 -11.64 0.31 -4.58
C GLU A 143 -11.88 -0.98 -3.78
N PHE A 144 -11.13 -1.17 -2.69
CA PHE A 144 -11.17 -2.41 -1.91
C PHE A 144 -11.36 -2.15 -0.42
N PRO A 145 -12.20 -2.96 0.26
CA PRO A 145 -12.27 -2.96 1.71
C PRO A 145 -11.09 -3.74 2.28
N THR A 146 -10.34 -3.15 3.21
CA THR A 146 -9.11 -3.77 3.74
C THR A 146 -9.02 -3.74 5.25
N VAL A 147 -10.12 -3.51 5.94
CA VAL A 147 -10.11 -3.37 7.40
C VAL A 147 -10.26 -4.69 8.15
N SER A 148 -10.89 -5.69 7.55
CA SER A 148 -11.02 -7.00 8.18
C SER A 148 -9.70 -7.74 8.08
N MET A 149 -9.05 -7.94 9.22
CA MET A 149 -7.76 -8.62 9.32
C MET A 149 -7.85 -10.03 8.73
N GLY A 150 -6.85 -10.42 7.95
CA GLY A 150 -6.81 -11.67 7.20
C GLY A 150 -7.60 -11.67 5.88
N LEU A 151 -8.69 -10.92 5.77
CA LEU A 151 -9.49 -10.88 4.53
C LEU A 151 -8.87 -10.03 3.43
N GLY A 152 -8.10 -9.00 3.77
CA GLY A 152 -7.37 -8.19 2.79
C GLY A 152 -6.38 -9.02 1.98
N PRO A 153 -5.43 -9.73 2.61
CA PRO A 153 -4.47 -10.60 1.94
C PRO A 153 -5.12 -11.66 1.05
N ILE A 154 -6.10 -12.40 1.58
CA ILE A 154 -6.78 -13.45 0.80
C ILE A 154 -7.52 -12.87 -0.41
N SER A 155 -8.18 -11.71 -0.25
CA SER A 155 -8.90 -11.06 -1.34
C SER A 155 -7.96 -10.60 -2.45
N ALA A 156 -6.79 -10.04 -2.11
CA ALA A 156 -5.79 -9.62 -3.07
C ALA A 156 -5.22 -10.81 -3.87
N ILE A 157 -4.97 -11.93 -3.19
CA ILE A 157 -4.47 -13.17 -3.80
C ILE A 157 -5.52 -13.76 -4.75
N TYR A 158 -6.78 -13.84 -4.34
CA TYR A 158 -7.86 -14.31 -5.20
C TYR A 158 -8.11 -13.38 -6.39
N GLN A 159 -8.03 -12.07 -6.19
CA GLN A 159 -8.11 -11.10 -7.28
C GLN A 159 -7.00 -11.36 -8.33
N ALA A 160 -5.77 -11.56 -7.88
CA ALA A 160 -4.65 -11.88 -8.78
C ALA A 160 -4.86 -13.20 -9.51
N HIS A 161 -5.37 -14.22 -8.81
CA HIS A 161 -5.67 -15.51 -9.40
C HIS A 161 -6.76 -15.43 -10.48
N VAL A 162 -7.87 -14.75 -10.17
CA VAL A 162 -8.97 -14.56 -11.13
C VAL A 162 -8.50 -13.76 -12.34
N MET A 163 -7.68 -12.74 -12.15
CA MET A 163 -7.10 -11.98 -13.25
C MET A 163 -6.25 -12.85 -14.17
N LYS A 164 -5.36 -13.68 -13.61
CA LYS A 164 -4.57 -14.64 -14.40
C LYS A 164 -5.46 -15.64 -15.14
N TYR A 165 -6.49 -16.15 -14.48
CA TYR A 165 -7.46 -17.06 -15.11
C TYR A 165 -8.15 -16.40 -16.31
N LEU A 166 -8.67 -15.19 -16.15
CA LEU A 166 -9.36 -14.46 -17.22
C LEU A 166 -8.43 -14.20 -18.40
N HIS A 167 -7.19 -13.83 -18.15
CA HIS A 167 -6.18 -13.61 -19.17
C HIS A 167 -5.83 -14.91 -19.90
N ALA A 168 -5.54 -15.99 -19.16
CA ALA A 168 -5.22 -17.30 -19.72
C ALA A 168 -6.36 -17.91 -20.56
N ARG A 169 -7.62 -17.58 -20.23
CA ARG A 169 -8.81 -17.99 -21.00
C ARG A 169 -9.09 -17.08 -22.20
N GLY A 170 -8.33 -16.03 -22.40
CA GLY A 170 -8.59 -15.02 -23.45
C GLY A 170 -9.88 -14.23 -23.27
N LEU A 171 -10.46 -14.24 -22.05
CA LEU A 171 -11.71 -13.53 -21.74
C LEU A 171 -11.47 -12.04 -21.50
N LYS A 172 -10.30 -11.67 -21.00
CA LYS A 172 -9.90 -10.28 -20.75
C LYS A 172 -8.39 -10.15 -20.88
N ASP A 173 -7.95 -9.22 -21.73
CA ASP A 173 -6.55 -8.82 -21.74
C ASP A 173 -6.29 -7.86 -20.57
N LEU A 174 -5.47 -8.30 -19.64
CA LEU A 174 -5.09 -7.53 -18.44
C LEU A 174 -3.67 -6.98 -18.54
N GLY A 175 -2.98 -7.33 -19.63
CA GLY A 175 -1.59 -6.94 -19.82
C GLY A 175 -0.70 -7.35 -18.64
N ASP A 176 0.09 -6.39 -18.17
CA ASP A 176 0.99 -6.54 -17.03
C ASP A 176 0.48 -5.85 -15.75
N ARG A 177 -0.85 -5.63 -15.65
CA ARG A 177 -1.50 -5.06 -14.45
C ARG A 177 -1.07 -5.83 -13.20
N LYS A 178 -0.66 -5.09 -12.18
CA LYS A 178 -0.21 -5.64 -10.90
C LYS A 178 -1.25 -5.43 -9.80
N ILE A 179 -1.17 -6.30 -8.81
CA ILE A 179 -1.88 -6.14 -7.54
C ILE A 179 -0.83 -5.92 -6.46
N TRP A 180 -0.96 -4.79 -5.78
CA TRP A 180 -0.12 -4.42 -4.66
C TRP A 180 -0.91 -4.57 -3.37
N GLY A 181 -0.32 -5.20 -2.36
CA GLY A 181 -0.93 -5.36 -1.05
C GLY A 181 -0.01 -4.88 0.05
N PHE A 182 -0.57 -4.12 1.00
CA PHE A 182 0.13 -3.61 2.19
C PHE A 182 -0.56 -4.15 3.42
N TRP A 183 0.18 -4.95 4.20
CA TRP A 183 -0.37 -5.69 5.32
C TRP A 183 0.46 -5.48 6.57
N GLY A 184 -0.20 -5.51 7.73
CA GLY A 184 0.48 -5.61 9.01
C GLY A 184 0.90 -7.04 9.32
N ASP A 185 1.84 -7.20 10.21
CA ASP A 185 2.28 -8.49 10.74
C ASP A 185 1.11 -9.29 11.33
N GLY A 186 0.28 -8.66 12.17
CA GLY A 186 -0.91 -9.30 12.72
C GLY A 186 -1.92 -9.77 11.67
N GLU A 187 -2.06 -9.04 10.56
CA GLU A 187 -2.92 -9.50 9.44
C GLU A 187 -2.34 -10.74 8.74
N MET A 188 -1.02 -10.87 8.73
CA MET A 188 -0.34 -12.00 8.09
C MET A 188 -0.33 -13.26 8.96
N ASP A 189 -0.53 -13.12 10.27
CA ASP A 189 -0.66 -14.25 11.21
C ASP A 189 -2.06 -14.88 11.21
N GLU A 190 -3.03 -14.23 10.58
CA GLU A 190 -4.39 -14.78 10.46
C GLU A 190 -4.40 -16.06 9.60
N PRO A 191 -5.18 -17.10 9.99
CA PRO A 191 -5.23 -18.36 9.26
C PRO A 191 -5.58 -18.20 7.78
N GLU A 192 -6.45 -17.25 7.45
CA GLU A 192 -6.87 -16.93 6.08
C GLU A 192 -5.68 -16.40 5.27
N SER A 193 -4.86 -15.56 5.84
CA SER A 193 -3.66 -15.01 5.20
C SER A 193 -2.62 -16.10 4.94
N LEU A 194 -2.33 -16.93 5.95
CA LEU A 194 -1.37 -18.03 5.83
C LEU A 194 -1.81 -19.06 4.79
N GLY A 195 -3.10 -19.43 4.81
CA GLY A 195 -3.69 -20.34 3.82
C GLY A 195 -3.61 -19.77 2.40
N ALA A 196 -3.89 -18.47 2.24
CA ALA A 196 -3.86 -17.83 0.94
C ALA A 196 -2.44 -17.71 0.36
N ILE A 197 -1.41 -17.52 1.20
CA ILE A 197 -0.02 -17.51 0.74
C ILE A 197 0.36 -18.89 0.18
N GLY A 198 0.00 -19.97 0.86
CA GLY A 198 0.21 -21.34 0.37
C GLY A 198 -0.44 -21.56 -1.00
N PHE A 199 -1.67 -21.10 -1.17
CA PHE A 199 -2.39 -21.14 -2.45
C PHE A 199 -1.67 -20.29 -3.52
N CYS A 200 -1.24 -19.09 -3.19
CA CYS A 200 -0.51 -18.21 -4.09
C CYS A 200 0.78 -18.87 -4.61
N LEU A 201 1.56 -19.47 -3.73
CA LEU A 201 2.81 -20.16 -4.08
C LEU A 201 2.59 -21.34 -5.03
N LEU A 202 1.50 -22.08 -4.86
CA LEU A 202 1.17 -23.21 -5.74
C LEU A 202 0.85 -22.79 -7.18
N TYR A 203 0.22 -21.61 -7.36
CA TYR A 203 -0.28 -21.18 -8.67
C TYR A 203 0.56 -20.09 -9.33
N THR A 204 1.45 -19.46 -8.61
CA THR A 204 2.28 -18.34 -9.13
C THR A 204 3.74 -18.68 -9.30
N SER A 205 4.25 -19.66 -8.58
CA SER A 205 5.60 -20.17 -8.78
C SER A 205 5.61 -21.14 -9.97
N PRO A 206 6.59 -21.07 -10.88
CA PRO A 206 6.77 -22.09 -11.90
C PRO A 206 7.00 -23.43 -11.19
N SER A 207 6.13 -24.39 -11.43
CA SER A 207 6.32 -25.75 -10.93
C SER A 207 7.64 -26.31 -11.44
N PRO A 208 8.43 -27.02 -10.61
CA PRO A 208 9.59 -27.75 -11.12
C PRO A 208 9.26 -28.71 -12.26
N ARG A 209 7.98 -29.07 -12.42
CA ARG A 209 7.49 -29.90 -13.54
C ARG A 209 7.31 -29.13 -14.84
N ASP A 210 7.17 -27.81 -14.80
CA ASP A 210 6.97 -26.98 -15.99
C ASP A 210 8.28 -26.67 -16.71
N ASN A 211 9.43 -26.85 -16.05
CA ASN A 211 10.76 -26.69 -16.64
C ASN A 211 11.27 -27.93 -17.39
N GLY A 212 10.46 -28.97 -17.50
CA GLY A 212 10.84 -30.25 -18.11
C GLY A 212 10.19 -30.58 -19.47
N ARG A 213 9.49 -29.62 -20.09
CA ARG A 213 8.90 -29.76 -21.42
C ARG A 213 9.42 -28.68 -22.35
N SER A 214 10.61 -28.83 -22.82
CA SER A 214 11.09 -28.28 -24.11
C SER A 214 11.19 -29.40 -25.09
#